data_c97a0237caf4c22d0903b1cb7cc98c02
#
_entry.id   c97a0237caf4c22d0903b1cb7cc98c02
#
_cell.length_a   1.000
_cell.length_b   1.000
_cell.length_c   1.000
_cell.angle_alpha   90.00
_cell.angle_beta   90.00
_cell.angle_gamma   90.00
#
_symmetry.space_group_name_H-M   'P 1'
#
loop_
_entity.id
_entity.type
_entity.pdbx_description
1 polymer ?
#
loop_
_entity_poly.entity_id
_entity_poly.type
_entity_poly.pdbx_seq_one_letter_code
_entity_poly.pdbx_strand_id
1 'polypeptide(L)'
;TSDVHGWYTARPAKWDKENSTRTIGGFPALAALTEADKNPHILLDSGDTFQGTPEGSLTKGLATVKLMNQLGYSAAEVGNHDYDYAEPNLRNLVAASSFTWLGANVYVKATGERADYLKPYVIVEKAGKRIAVIGIAGRHTATSTFPANVKHLEFRDEQAEAARWTAEVKKLSPDAIIILAHVG
;
A
#
# COMPACT_ATOMS: atom_id res chain seq x y z
N THR A 1 -2.10 6.90 -3.47
CA THR A 1 -0.65 7.19 -3.29
C THR A 1 0.16 5.95 -3.64
N SER A 2 1.47 6.11 -3.79
CA SER A 2 2.47 5.08 -3.99
C SER A 2 3.82 5.66 -3.56
N ASP A 3 4.72 4.81 -3.10
CA ASP A 3 6.11 5.19 -2.83
C ASP A 3 6.24 6.43 -1.92
N VAL A 4 5.46 6.46 -0.86
CA VAL A 4 5.49 7.57 0.11
C VAL A 4 6.82 7.64 0.85
N HIS A 5 7.45 6.48 1.11
CA HIS A 5 8.79 6.36 1.67
C HIS A 5 9.05 7.23 2.91
N GLY A 6 7.99 7.43 3.74
CA GLY A 6 8.09 8.24 4.95
C GLY A 6 8.17 9.76 4.73
N TRP A 7 7.89 10.25 3.52
CA TRP A 7 7.86 11.69 3.26
C TRP A 7 6.61 12.35 3.84
N TYR A 8 6.59 12.52 5.17
CA TYR A 8 5.43 13.04 5.90
C TYR A 8 5.22 14.54 5.74
N THR A 9 6.31 15.30 5.58
CA THR A 9 6.28 16.74 5.48
C THR A 9 6.51 17.24 4.07
N ALA A 10 5.98 18.42 3.76
CA ALA A 10 6.22 19.06 2.48
C ALA A 10 7.72 19.42 2.31
N ARG A 11 8.19 19.42 1.08
CA ARG A 11 9.56 19.74 0.69
C ARG A 11 9.60 20.92 -0.26
N PRO A 12 10.73 21.69 -0.29
CA PRO A 12 10.91 22.73 -1.29
C PRO A 12 10.85 22.15 -2.72
N ALA A 13 10.10 22.79 -3.59
CA ALA A 13 10.04 22.45 -5.02
C ALA A 13 11.30 22.98 -5.74
N LYS A 14 12.45 22.30 -5.55
CA LYS A 14 13.77 22.76 -6.04
C LYS A 14 13.85 23.00 -7.55
N TRP A 15 12.90 22.44 -8.31
CA TRP A 15 12.79 22.63 -9.74
C TRP A 15 12.06 23.92 -10.14
N ASP A 16 11.28 24.50 -9.21
CA ASP A 16 10.54 25.76 -9.39
C ASP A 16 11.41 26.94 -8.98
N LYS A 17 12.25 27.40 -9.91
CA LYS A 17 13.16 28.50 -9.67
C LYS A 17 12.46 29.87 -9.57
N GLU A 18 11.28 30.00 -10.14
CA GLU A 18 10.49 31.22 -10.11
C GLU A 18 9.79 31.42 -8.77
N ASN A 19 9.48 30.33 -8.09
CA ASN A 19 8.86 30.36 -6.76
C ASN A 19 9.68 29.53 -5.75
N SER A 20 10.76 30.13 -5.26
CA SER A 20 11.70 29.48 -4.33
C SER A 20 11.09 29.09 -2.97
N THR A 21 9.93 29.62 -2.63
CA THR A 21 9.21 29.29 -1.38
C THR A 21 8.18 28.19 -1.55
N ARG A 22 7.93 27.75 -2.80
CA ARG A 22 6.98 26.68 -3.07
C ARG A 22 7.40 25.37 -2.42
N THR A 23 6.46 24.75 -1.74
CA THR A 23 6.63 23.40 -1.18
C THR A 23 5.68 22.42 -1.84
N ILE A 24 6.04 21.12 -1.85
CA ILE A 24 5.27 20.03 -2.46
C ILE A 24 5.19 18.84 -1.52
N GLY A 25 4.11 18.08 -1.66
CA GLY A 25 3.91 16.80 -0.97
C GLY A 25 3.60 16.92 0.51
N GLY A 26 3.75 15.79 1.18
CA GLY A 26 3.46 15.61 2.58
C GLY A 26 1.99 15.31 2.89
N PHE A 27 1.76 14.61 4.00
CA PHE A 27 0.41 14.25 4.45
C PHE A 27 -0.51 15.46 4.72
N PRO A 28 -0.01 16.63 5.24
CA PRO A 28 -0.88 17.79 5.38
C PRO A 28 -1.45 18.30 4.05
N ALA A 29 -0.66 18.27 2.97
CA ALA A 29 -1.15 18.68 1.65
C ALA A 29 -2.19 17.67 1.11
N LEU A 30 -1.96 16.37 1.30
CA LEU A 30 -2.91 15.34 0.94
C LEU A 30 -4.22 15.49 1.74
N ALA A 31 -4.14 15.73 3.05
CA ALA A 31 -5.30 15.98 3.90
C ALA A 31 -6.12 17.17 3.37
N ALA A 32 -5.45 18.30 3.10
CA ALA A 32 -6.13 19.49 2.56
C ALA A 32 -6.81 19.22 1.20
N LEU A 33 -6.18 18.43 0.33
CA LEU A 33 -6.77 18.05 -0.95
C LEU A 33 -8.01 17.17 -0.78
N THR A 34 -7.96 16.18 0.10
CA THR A 34 -9.09 15.28 0.36
C THR A 34 -10.24 15.99 1.06
N GLU A 35 -9.96 16.94 1.97
CA GLU A 35 -10.97 17.78 2.61
C GLU A 35 -11.63 18.77 1.64
N ALA A 36 -10.88 19.29 0.69
CA ALA A 36 -11.38 20.21 -0.33
C ALA A 36 -12.28 19.52 -1.37
N ASP A 37 -12.00 18.25 -1.67
CA ASP A 37 -12.82 17.47 -2.61
C ASP A 37 -14.14 17.07 -1.94
N LYS A 38 -15.23 17.60 -2.48
CA LYS A 38 -16.59 17.30 -1.99
C LYS A 38 -17.22 16.08 -2.63
N ASN A 39 -16.55 15.48 -3.62
CA ASN A 39 -17.02 14.25 -4.26
C ASN A 39 -16.70 13.04 -3.36
N PRO A 40 -17.54 11.98 -3.42
CA PRO A 40 -17.19 10.72 -2.80
C PRO A 40 -15.88 10.18 -3.39
N HIS A 41 -14.91 9.92 -2.52
CA HIS A 41 -13.60 9.39 -2.90
C HIS A 41 -13.16 8.27 -1.96
N ILE A 42 -12.23 7.45 -2.40
CA ILE A 42 -11.52 6.46 -1.59
C ILE A 42 -10.02 6.74 -1.68
N LEU A 43 -9.30 6.52 -0.58
CA LEU A 43 -7.85 6.60 -0.54
C LEU A 43 -7.26 5.20 -0.59
N LEU A 44 -6.33 5.00 -1.51
CA LEU A 44 -5.62 3.74 -1.73
C LEU A 44 -4.12 4.01 -1.83
N ASP A 45 -3.31 3.03 -1.43
CA ASP A 45 -1.85 3.07 -1.54
C ASP A 45 -1.32 1.84 -2.25
N SER A 46 -0.33 2.02 -3.11
CA SER A 46 0.30 0.94 -3.89
C SER A 46 1.64 0.48 -3.31
N GLY A 47 1.87 0.68 -2.01
CA GLY A 47 3.05 0.15 -1.32
C GLY A 47 4.24 1.11 -1.20
N ASP A 48 5.28 0.62 -0.54
CA ASP A 48 6.48 1.37 -0.14
C ASP A 48 6.16 2.58 0.73
N THR A 49 5.44 2.31 1.83
CA THR A 49 4.76 3.34 2.61
C THR A 49 5.70 4.16 3.48
N PHE A 50 6.75 3.59 4.11
CA PHE A 50 7.43 4.27 5.22
C PHE A 50 8.96 4.28 5.15
N GLN A 51 9.62 3.28 4.58
CA GLN A 51 11.09 3.21 4.57
C GLN A 51 11.65 4.19 3.53
N GLY A 52 12.67 4.99 3.89
CA GLY A 52 13.33 5.93 2.98
C GLY A 52 13.70 7.27 3.62
N THR A 53 12.99 7.70 4.66
CA THR A 53 13.36 8.88 5.45
C THR A 53 13.67 8.50 6.90
N PRO A 54 14.42 9.33 7.65
CA PRO A 54 14.60 9.12 9.09
C PRO A 54 13.27 9.07 9.83
N GLU A 55 12.33 9.95 9.47
CA GLU A 55 11.00 10.04 10.08
C GLU A 55 10.18 8.76 9.86
N GLY A 56 10.22 8.21 8.65
CA GLY A 56 9.56 6.94 8.32
C GLY A 56 10.17 5.77 9.05
N SER A 57 11.50 5.71 9.04
CA SER A 57 12.28 4.60 9.58
C SER A 57 12.28 4.54 11.10
N LEU A 58 12.27 5.70 11.80
CA LEU A 58 12.39 5.80 13.26
C LEU A 58 11.30 5.00 13.99
N THR A 59 10.08 4.99 13.46
CA THR A 59 8.95 4.26 14.04
C THR A 59 8.69 2.93 13.34
N LYS A 60 9.58 2.50 12.42
CA LYS A 60 9.43 1.30 11.59
C LYS A 60 8.06 1.23 10.89
N GLY A 61 7.54 2.38 10.46
CA GLY A 61 6.27 2.50 9.75
C GLY A 61 5.04 2.81 10.60
N LEU A 62 5.11 2.72 11.94
CA LEU A 62 3.93 2.95 12.77
C LEU A 62 3.35 4.37 12.64
N ALA A 63 4.22 5.38 12.45
CA ALA A 63 3.77 6.75 12.21
C ALA A 63 3.00 6.86 10.88
N THR A 64 3.49 6.23 9.81
CA THR A 64 2.78 6.18 8.51
C THR A 64 1.39 5.59 8.66
N VAL A 65 1.30 4.41 9.32
CA VAL A 65 0.01 3.75 9.56
C VAL A 65 -0.96 4.65 10.32
N LYS A 66 -0.49 5.37 11.35
CA LYS A 66 -1.33 6.33 12.09
C LYS A 66 -1.83 7.48 11.20
N LEU A 67 -0.96 8.03 10.36
CA LEU A 67 -1.35 9.09 9.41
C LEU A 67 -2.34 8.56 8.37
N MET A 68 -2.11 7.39 7.81
CA MET A 68 -3.04 6.74 6.87
C MET A 68 -4.40 6.44 7.51
N ASN A 69 -4.40 5.96 8.77
CA ASN A 69 -5.65 5.76 9.53
C ASN A 69 -6.43 7.07 9.71
N GLN A 70 -5.75 8.18 10.06
CA GLN A 70 -6.38 9.50 10.21
C GLN A 70 -6.95 10.04 8.90
N LEU A 71 -6.28 9.78 7.77
CA LEU A 71 -6.76 10.18 6.45
C LEU A 71 -7.87 9.29 5.91
N GLY A 72 -8.16 8.16 6.54
CA GLY A 72 -9.22 7.25 6.13
C GLY A 72 -8.88 6.42 4.88
N TYR A 73 -7.62 5.99 4.76
CA TYR A 73 -7.27 5.02 3.72
C TYR A 73 -8.17 3.78 3.83
N SER A 74 -8.54 3.22 2.69
CA SER A 74 -9.39 2.03 2.59
C SER A 74 -8.57 0.75 2.43
N ALA A 75 -7.48 0.84 1.67
CA ALA A 75 -6.57 -0.27 1.47
C ALA A 75 -5.16 0.22 1.10
N ALA A 76 -4.17 -0.60 1.40
CA ALA A 76 -2.81 -0.47 0.92
C ALA A 76 -2.32 -1.83 0.38
N GLU A 77 -1.62 -1.82 -0.74
CA GLU A 77 -0.86 -2.95 -1.23
C GLU A 77 0.51 -2.97 -0.56
N VAL A 78 1.14 -4.13 -0.43
CA VAL A 78 2.46 -4.27 0.19
C VAL A 78 3.57 -4.10 -0.86
N GLY A 79 4.44 -3.10 -0.66
CA GLY A 79 5.64 -2.91 -1.46
C GLY A 79 6.84 -3.71 -0.94
N ASN A 80 7.97 -3.63 -1.64
CA ASN A 80 9.17 -4.35 -1.23
C ASN A 80 9.81 -3.76 0.03
N HIS A 81 9.83 -2.45 0.20
CA HIS A 81 10.38 -1.79 1.39
C HIS A 81 9.49 -1.91 2.63
N ASP A 82 8.24 -2.33 2.51
CA ASP A 82 7.41 -2.63 3.68
C ASP A 82 7.91 -3.89 4.42
N TYR A 83 8.78 -4.70 3.78
CA TYR A 83 9.47 -5.85 4.38
C TYR A 83 10.86 -5.54 4.95
N ASP A 84 11.38 -4.32 4.87
CA ASP A 84 12.74 -3.98 5.29
C ASP A 84 13.01 -4.24 6.78
N TYR A 85 11.99 -4.21 7.62
CA TYR A 85 12.06 -4.57 9.03
C TYR A 85 11.48 -5.96 9.34
N ALA A 86 11.47 -6.84 8.34
CA ALA A 86 10.99 -8.21 8.35
C ALA A 86 9.47 -8.37 8.61
N GLU A 87 8.95 -9.57 8.34
CA GLU A 87 7.52 -9.88 8.44
C GLU A 87 6.91 -9.58 9.82
N PRO A 88 7.57 -9.85 10.98
CA PRO A 88 6.99 -9.53 12.28
C PRO A 88 6.65 -8.03 12.44
N ASN A 89 7.48 -7.14 11.87
CA ASN A 89 7.17 -5.71 11.87
C ASN A 89 5.96 -5.40 11.00
N LEU A 90 5.90 -5.94 9.78
CA LEU A 90 4.75 -5.75 8.88
C LEU A 90 3.46 -6.26 9.51
N ARG A 91 3.48 -7.42 10.19
CA ARG A 91 2.32 -7.93 10.95
C ARG A 91 1.85 -6.95 12.02
N ASN A 92 2.78 -6.28 12.73
CA ASN A 92 2.44 -5.24 13.70
C ASN A 92 1.79 -4.02 13.03
N LEU A 93 2.27 -3.62 11.85
CA LEU A 93 1.68 -2.54 11.07
C LEU A 93 0.27 -2.90 10.59
N VAL A 94 0.09 -4.11 10.09
CA VAL A 94 -1.23 -4.65 9.70
C VAL A 94 -2.20 -4.61 10.89
N ALA A 95 -1.77 -5.09 12.06
CA ALA A 95 -2.60 -5.09 13.27
C ALA A 95 -2.96 -3.68 13.77
N ALA A 96 -2.10 -2.69 13.51
CA ALA A 96 -2.33 -1.29 13.89
C ALA A 96 -3.16 -0.50 12.86
N SER A 97 -3.41 -1.07 11.68
CA SER A 97 -4.11 -0.40 10.59
C SER A 97 -5.62 -0.50 10.72
N SER A 98 -6.33 0.59 10.43
CA SER A 98 -7.79 0.60 10.23
C SER A 98 -8.19 0.31 8.79
N PHE A 99 -7.23 0.20 7.89
CA PHE A 99 -7.39 -0.16 6.48
C PHE A 99 -6.88 -1.59 6.22
N THR A 100 -7.21 -2.13 5.04
CA THR A 100 -6.81 -3.50 4.68
C THR A 100 -5.47 -3.50 3.95
N TRP A 101 -4.51 -4.28 4.44
CA TRP A 101 -3.29 -4.60 3.69
C TRP A 101 -3.54 -5.73 2.70
N LEU A 102 -3.10 -5.52 1.47
CA LEU A 102 -3.32 -6.41 0.34
C LEU A 102 -2.01 -7.05 -0.16
N GLY A 103 -2.12 -8.28 -0.67
CA GLY A 103 -1.01 -9.04 -1.25
C GLY A 103 -1.54 -10.37 -1.75
N ALA A 104 -2.21 -10.36 -2.91
CA ALA A 104 -2.93 -11.52 -3.43
C ALA A 104 -2.00 -12.65 -3.86
N ASN A 105 -0.78 -12.31 -4.25
CA ASN A 105 0.24 -13.23 -4.79
C ASN A 105 1.37 -13.54 -3.80
N VAL A 106 1.22 -13.21 -2.51
CA VAL A 106 2.22 -13.50 -1.47
C VAL A 106 1.86 -14.80 -0.77
N TYR A 107 2.76 -15.79 -0.85
CA TYR A 107 2.58 -17.15 -0.33
C TYR A 107 3.71 -17.56 0.60
N VAL A 108 3.43 -18.47 1.53
CA VAL A 108 4.42 -19.11 2.40
C VAL A 108 4.96 -20.35 1.70
N LYS A 109 6.26 -20.40 1.40
CA LYS A 109 6.89 -21.53 0.66
C LYS A 109 6.66 -22.89 1.32
N ALA A 110 6.72 -22.94 2.65
CA ALA A 110 6.63 -24.19 3.38
C ALA A 110 5.24 -24.85 3.30
N THR A 111 4.18 -24.05 3.21
CA THR A 111 2.80 -24.54 3.20
C THR A 111 2.13 -24.44 1.84
N GLY A 112 2.62 -23.56 0.96
CA GLY A 112 1.97 -23.19 -0.28
C GLY A 112 0.69 -22.37 -0.11
N GLU A 113 0.37 -21.97 1.12
CA GLU A 113 -0.77 -21.13 1.45
C GLU A 113 -0.42 -19.65 1.35
N ARG A 114 -1.42 -18.78 1.15
CA ARG A 114 -1.19 -17.32 1.16
C ARG A 114 -0.76 -16.84 2.55
N ALA A 115 0.05 -15.78 2.55
CA ALA A 115 0.39 -15.09 3.78
C ALA A 115 -0.89 -14.61 4.48
N ASP A 116 -1.13 -15.08 5.69
CA ASP A 116 -2.39 -14.93 6.44
C ASP A 116 -2.68 -13.49 6.89
N TYR A 117 -1.64 -12.67 7.01
CA TYR A 117 -1.73 -11.26 7.41
C TYR A 117 -2.12 -10.33 6.24
N LEU A 118 -2.08 -10.80 4.99
CA LEU A 118 -2.48 -10.04 3.81
C LEU A 118 -3.80 -10.58 3.25
N LYS A 119 -4.66 -9.67 2.80
CA LYS A 119 -5.87 -10.07 2.07
C LYS A 119 -5.59 -10.05 0.56
N PRO A 120 -6.24 -10.93 -0.24
CA PRO A 120 -6.09 -10.86 -1.69
C PRO A 120 -6.81 -9.65 -2.28
N TYR A 121 -7.93 -9.29 -1.68
CA TYR A 121 -8.76 -8.15 -2.08
C TYR A 121 -9.59 -7.67 -0.90
N VAL A 122 -10.19 -6.50 -1.07
CA VAL A 122 -11.22 -5.95 -0.19
C VAL A 122 -12.35 -5.35 -1.05
N ILE A 123 -13.58 -5.40 -0.55
CA ILE A 123 -14.71 -4.66 -1.14
C ILE A 123 -14.87 -3.37 -0.34
N VAL A 124 -14.68 -2.24 -1.00
CA VAL A 124 -14.90 -0.90 -0.44
C VAL A 124 -16.26 -0.40 -0.91
N GLU A 125 -17.10 -0.02 0.03
CA GLU A 125 -18.40 0.57 -0.26
C GLU A 125 -18.34 2.08 -0.06
N LYS A 126 -18.65 2.84 -1.11
CA LYS A 126 -18.65 4.31 -1.07
C LYS A 126 -19.74 4.86 -2.00
N ALA A 127 -20.57 5.76 -1.48
CA ALA A 127 -21.64 6.41 -2.23
C ALA A 127 -22.56 5.42 -2.99
N GLY A 128 -22.90 4.30 -2.36
CA GLY A 128 -23.74 3.25 -2.94
C GLY A 128 -23.05 2.39 -4.01
N LYS A 129 -21.73 2.55 -4.18
CA LYS A 129 -20.91 1.76 -5.10
C LYS A 129 -20.07 0.74 -4.34
N ARG A 130 -19.93 -0.45 -4.92
CA ARG A 130 -19.10 -1.56 -4.43
C ARG A 130 -17.86 -1.68 -5.31
N ILE A 131 -16.70 -1.37 -4.76
CA ILE A 131 -15.43 -1.36 -5.48
C ILE A 131 -14.55 -2.49 -4.93
N ALA A 132 -14.20 -3.45 -5.78
CA ALA A 132 -13.23 -4.48 -5.42
C ALA A 132 -11.82 -3.93 -5.64
N VAL A 133 -10.98 -4.01 -4.62
CA VAL A 133 -9.57 -3.59 -4.68
C VAL A 133 -8.71 -4.82 -4.45
N ILE A 134 -7.88 -5.20 -5.42
CA ILE A 134 -6.96 -6.34 -5.40
C ILE A 134 -5.54 -5.78 -5.24
N GLY A 135 -4.68 -6.39 -4.42
CA GLY A 135 -3.26 -5.99 -4.28
C GLY A 135 -2.32 -7.03 -4.87
N ILE A 136 -1.33 -6.59 -5.65
CA ILE A 136 -0.34 -7.45 -6.31
C ILE A 136 1.07 -6.95 -6.00
N ALA A 137 1.80 -7.71 -5.20
CA ALA A 137 3.21 -7.47 -4.91
C ALA A 137 4.10 -7.90 -6.09
N GLY A 138 5.15 -7.15 -6.36
CA GLY A 138 6.10 -7.50 -7.41
C GLY A 138 6.95 -8.71 -7.04
N ARG A 139 7.21 -9.61 -7.99
CA ARG A 139 8.14 -10.74 -7.80
C ARG A 139 9.56 -10.29 -7.45
N HIS A 140 9.95 -9.10 -7.90
CA HIS A 140 11.24 -8.50 -7.57
C HIS A 140 11.41 -8.25 -6.06
N THR A 141 10.34 -8.20 -5.27
CA THR A 141 10.39 -8.08 -3.79
C THR A 141 11.33 -9.11 -3.17
N ALA A 142 11.44 -10.31 -3.74
CA ALA A 142 12.35 -11.35 -3.28
C ALA A 142 13.84 -10.91 -3.27
N THR A 143 14.20 -9.90 -4.07
CA THR A 143 15.58 -9.41 -4.26
C THR A 143 15.75 -7.92 -4.01
N SER A 144 14.67 -7.15 -3.95
CA SER A 144 14.68 -5.68 -3.80
C SER A 144 14.40 -5.19 -2.36
N THR A 145 14.12 -6.09 -1.43
CA THR A 145 14.25 -5.89 0.02
C THR A 145 15.44 -6.70 0.54
N PHE A 146 15.64 -6.76 1.87
CA PHE A 146 16.62 -7.68 2.45
C PHE A 146 16.18 -9.13 2.23
N PRO A 147 16.87 -9.94 1.41
CA PRO A 147 16.41 -11.28 1.04
C PRO A 147 16.16 -12.19 2.25
N ALA A 148 16.92 -12.02 3.34
CA ALA A 148 16.73 -12.77 4.58
C ALA A 148 15.35 -12.56 5.21
N ASN A 149 14.74 -11.38 5.01
CA ASN A 149 13.45 -11.03 5.59
C ASN A 149 12.28 -11.70 4.88
N VAL A 150 12.46 -12.10 3.62
CA VAL A 150 11.39 -12.66 2.75
C VAL A 150 11.72 -14.05 2.20
N LYS A 151 12.84 -14.66 2.61
CA LYS A 151 13.31 -15.97 2.09
C LYS A 151 12.28 -17.10 2.19
N HIS A 152 11.38 -17.02 3.16
CA HIS A 152 10.30 -17.98 3.40
C HIS A 152 9.02 -17.68 2.62
N LEU A 153 8.95 -16.51 1.95
CA LEU A 153 7.84 -16.09 1.11
C LEU A 153 8.13 -16.38 -0.37
N GLU A 154 7.06 -16.66 -1.10
CA GLU A 154 7.02 -16.76 -2.55
C GLU A 154 6.12 -15.65 -3.07
N PHE A 155 6.63 -14.84 -3.98
CA PHE A 155 5.87 -13.84 -4.72
C PHE A 155 5.54 -14.45 -6.09
N ARG A 156 4.30 -14.89 -6.27
CA ARG A 156 3.87 -15.58 -7.49
C ARG A 156 3.66 -14.61 -8.64
N ASP A 157 3.53 -15.16 -9.84
CA ASP A 157 3.37 -14.40 -11.07
C ASP A 157 2.24 -13.38 -10.99
N GLU A 158 2.58 -12.11 -11.22
CA GLU A 158 1.69 -10.97 -11.03
C GLU A 158 0.47 -11.05 -11.96
N GLN A 159 0.69 -11.41 -13.22
CA GLN A 159 -0.38 -11.46 -14.22
C GLN A 159 -1.33 -12.63 -13.95
N ALA A 160 -0.78 -13.80 -13.62
CA ALA A 160 -1.57 -14.99 -13.31
C ALA A 160 -2.45 -14.77 -12.07
N GLU A 161 -1.90 -14.24 -10.98
CA GLU A 161 -2.66 -13.99 -9.75
C GLU A 161 -3.64 -12.83 -9.91
N ALA A 162 -3.28 -11.75 -10.63
CA ALA A 162 -4.22 -10.68 -10.95
C ALA A 162 -5.42 -11.19 -11.76
N ALA A 163 -5.18 -12.02 -12.78
CA ALA A 163 -6.24 -12.64 -13.58
C ALA A 163 -7.14 -13.55 -12.73
N ARG A 164 -6.53 -14.40 -11.91
CA ARG A 164 -7.22 -15.30 -10.98
C ARG A 164 -8.16 -14.54 -10.04
N TRP A 165 -7.61 -13.55 -9.31
CA TRP A 165 -8.39 -12.82 -8.33
C TRP A 165 -9.41 -11.88 -8.97
N THR A 166 -9.14 -11.35 -10.16
CA THR A 166 -10.14 -10.64 -10.95
C THR A 166 -11.34 -11.55 -11.30
N ALA A 167 -11.10 -12.80 -11.67
CA ALA A 167 -12.17 -13.75 -11.92
C ALA A 167 -12.98 -14.07 -10.65
N GLU A 168 -12.31 -14.17 -9.49
CA GLU A 168 -12.99 -14.41 -8.21
C GLU A 168 -13.86 -13.22 -7.79
N VAL A 169 -13.32 -11.99 -7.82
CA VAL A 169 -14.09 -10.81 -7.38
C VAL A 169 -15.24 -10.47 -8.33
N LYS A 170 -15.15 -10.80 -9.62
CA LYS A 170 -16.27 -10.65 -10.56
C LYS A 170 -17.53 -11.42 -10.13
N LYS A 171 -17.37 -12.57 -9.47
CA LYS A 171 -18.49 -13.36 -8.93
C LYS A 171 -19.29 -12.60 -7.85
N LEU A 172 -18.66 -11.60 -7.21
CA LEU A 172 -19.28 -10.74 -6.21
C LEU A 172 -20.04 -9.55 -6.81
N SER A 173 -20.02 -9.41 -8.14
CA SER A 173 -20.69 -8.35 -8.90
C SER A 173 -20.36 -6.93 -8.39
N PRO A 174 -19.09 -6.54 -8.29
CA PRO A 174 -18.73 -5.17 -7.93
C PRO A 174 -19.05 -4.19 -9.08
N ASP A 175 -19.28 -2.92 -8.75
CA ASP A 175 -19.44 -1.85 -9.73
C ASP A 175 -18.13 -1.53 -10.47
N ALA A 176 -16.98 -1.70 -9.78
CA ALA A 176 -15.66 -1.51 -10.37
C ALA A 176 -14.63 -2.45 -9.72
N ILE A 177 -13.56 -2.75 -10.44
CA ILE A 177 -12.40 -3.50 -9.95
C ILE A 177 -11.17 -2.62 -10.14
N ILE A 178 -10.41 -2.44 -9.07
CA ILE A 178 -9.12 -1.74 -9.05
C ILE A 178 -8.04 -2.77 -8.72
N ILE A 179 -6.94 -2.76 -9.44
CA ILE A 179 -5.74 -3.51 -9.11
C ILE A 179 -4.67 -2.52 -8.66
N LEU A 180 -4.27 -2.62 -7.39
CA LEU A 180 -3.08 -1.96 -6.87
C LEU A 180 -1.91 -2.88 -7.16
N ALA A 181 -0.86 -2.38 -7.79
CA ALA A 181 0.28 -3.20 -8.14
C ALA A 181 1.58 -2.44 -7.85
N HIS A 182 2.43 -3.05 -7.01
CA HIS A 182 3.79 -2.58 -6.74
C HIS A 182 4.78 -3.42 -7.55
N VAL A 183 4.82 -3.17 -8.84
CA VAL A 183 5.66 -3.89 -9.81
C VAL A 183 6.64 -2.91 -10.45
N GLY A 184 7.94 -3.18 -10.31
CA GLY A 184 9.03 -2.39 -10.88
C GLY A 184 9.35 -2.75 -12.32
#